data_3447a8928aafbe644631d07490bd82f2
#
_entry.id   3447a8928aafbe644631d07490bd82f2
#
_cell.length_a   1.000
_cell.length_b   1.000
_cell.length_c   1.000
_cell.angle_alpha   90.00
_cell.angle_beta   90.00
_cell.angle_gamma   90.00
#
_symmetry.space_group_name_H-M   'P 1'
#
loop_
_entity.id
_entity.type
_entity.pdbx_description
1 polymer ?
#
loop_
_entity_poly.entity_id
_entity_poly.type
_entity_poly.pdbx_seq_one_letter_code
_entity_poly.pdbx_strand_id
1 'polypeptide(L)' 'FLSIRAFSEAQKRRAYERQKHKCAICGEVFDLTEMDGDHIVPWSQGGRTVDENLQMLCKKCNNEKSDK' A
#
# COMPACT_ATOMS: atom_id res chain seq x y z
N PHE A 1 -13.90 5.06 14.76
CA PHE A 1 -13.51 5.02 14.85
C PHE A 1 -12.94 4.40 14.76
N LEU A 2 -12.65 4.28 14.75
CA LEU A 2 -12.06 3.78 14.66
C LEU A 2 -11.75 2.71 13.90
N SER A 3 -12.21 1.99 13.17
CA SER A 3 -11.81 0.90 12.33
C SER A 3 -11.47 1.37 10.95
N ILE A 4 -10.59 2.29 10.88
CA ILE A 4 -10.15 2.82 9.60
C ILE A 4 -9.15 1.85 9.01
N ARG A 5 -9.52 1.23 7.90
CA ARG A 5 -8.67 0.26 7.22
C ARG A 5 -8.06 0.79 5.94
N ALA A 6 -8.54 1.93 5.48
CA ALA A 6 -8.04 2.52 4.25
C ALA A 6 -7.07 3.65 4.55
N PHE A 7 -5.97 3.68 3.83
CA PHE A 7 -5.00 4.76 3.97
C PHE A 7 -5.53 6.01 3.26
N SER A 8 -5.20 7.17 3.80
CA SER A 8 -5.59 8.43 3.19
C SER A 8 -4.76 8.69 1.93
N GLU A 9 -5.23 9.63 1.12
CA GLU A 9 -4.48 10.01 -0.07
C GLU A 9 -3.11 10.55 0.29
N ALA A 10 -3.03 11.31 1.39
CA ALA A 10 -1.75 11.86 1.82
C ALA A 10 -0.78 10.75 2.21
N GLN A 11 -1.28 9.73 2.90
CA GLN A 11 -0.45 8.61 3.30
C GLN A 11 0.05 7.84 2.08
N LYS A 12 -0.83 7.60 1.14
CA LYS A 12 -0.44 6.88 -0.09
C LYS A 12 0.60 7.67 -0.87
N ARG A 13 0.41 8.98 -0.98
CA ARG A 13 1.36 9.81 -1.69
C ARG A 13 2.73 9.78 -1.03
N ARG A 14 2.77 9.83 0.29
CA ARG A 14 4.05 9.77 1.01
C ARG A 14 4.76 8.45 0.77
N ALA A 15 4.02 7.34 0.79
CA ALA A 15 4.61 6.03 0.53
C ALA A 15 5.09 5.93 -0.91
N TYR A 16 4.31 6.47 -1.83
CA TYR A 16 4.65 6.47 -3.24
C TYR A 16 5.98 7.20 -3.47
N GLU A 17 6.12 8.38 -2.85
CA GLU A 17 7.36 9.14 -2.98
C GLU A 17 8.52 8.43 -2.28
N ARG A 18 8.26 7.84 -1.12
CA ARG A 18 9.28 7.11 -0.39
C ARG A 18 9.81 5.94 -1.19
N GLN A 19 8.94 5.29 -1.94
CA GLN A 19 9.30 4.15 -2.77
C GLN A 19 9.84 4.56 -4.13
N LYS A 20 9.95 5.87 -4.38
CA LYS A 20 10.44 6.41 -5.65
C LYS A 20 9.56 5.95 -6.79
N HIS A 21 8.26 5.95 -6.56
CA HIS A 21 7.23 5.63 -7.54
C HIS A 21 7.25 4.18 -8.00
N LYS A 22 7.87 3.31 -7.22
CA LYS A 22 8.01 1.91 -7.59
C LYS A 22 7.12 1.02 -6.74
N CYS A 23 6.69 -0.08 -7.34
CA CYS A 23 5.98 -1.12 -6.60
C CYS A 23 6.92 -1.72 -5.57
N ALA A 24 6.40 -1.98 -4.37
CA ALA A 24 7.22 -2.52 -3.31
C ALA A 24 7.63 -3.97 -3.55
N ILE A 25 6.95 -4.66 -4.43
CA ILE A 25 7.23 -6.06 -4.71
C ILE A 25 8.01 -6.25 -6.00
N CYS A 26 7.46 -5.78 -7.11
CA CYS A 26 8.13 -6.00 -8.40
C CYS A 26 9.16 -4.93 -8.73
N GLY A 27 9.09 -3.79 -8.07
CA GLY A 27 10.08 -2.74 -8.25
C GLY A 27 9.95 -1.92 -9.52
N GLU A 28 8.84 -2.06 -10.24
CA GLU A 28 8.63 -1.30 -11.46
C GLU A 28 7.95 0.02 -11.15
N VAL A 29 8.24 1.02 -11.99
CA VAL A 29 7.68 2.35 -11.82
C VAL A 29 6.26 2.40 -12.37
N PHE A 30 5.36 2.98 -11.59
CA PHE A 30 3.97 3.13 -11.99
C PHE A 30 3.47 4.50 -11.56
N ASP A 31 2.37 4.96 -12.18
CA ASP A 31 1.69 6.14 -11.71
C ASP A 31 0.95 5.83 -10.41
N LEU A 32 0.78 6.84 -9.60
CA LEU A 32 0.06 6.67 -8.33
C LEU A 32 -1.33 6.07 -8.55
N THR A 33 -1.99 6.47 -9.63
CA THR A 33 -3.34 5.99 -9.93
C THR A 33 -3.37 4.51 -10.29
N GLU A 34 -2.22 3.94 -10.61
CA GLU A 34 -2.11 2.54 -10.97
C GLU A 34 -1.66 1.67 -9.81
N MET A 35 -1.57 2.26 -8.63
CA MET A 35 -1.09 1.55 -7.46
C MET A 35 -2.11 1.62 -6.35
N ASP A 36 -2.07 0.65 -5.46
CA ASP A 36 -2.95 0.60 -4.31
C ASP A 36 -2.13 0.54 -3.03
N GLY A 37 -2.67 1.12 -1.98
CA GLY A 37 -2.04 1.04 -0.67
C GLY A 37 -2.33 -0.31 -0.03
N ASP A 38 -1.33 -0.89 0.59
CA ASP A 38 -1.45 -2.20 1.20
C ASP A 38 -0.81 -2.19 2.57
N HIS A 39 -1.36 -2.97 3.49
CA HIS A 39 -0.81 -3.11 4.84
C HIS A 39 0.33 -4.13 4.78
N ILE A 40 1.51 -3.73 5.23
CA ILE A 40 2.64 -4.65 5.29
C ILE A 40 2.29 -5.79 6.25
N VAL A 41 1.83 -5.43 7.45
CA VAL A 41 1.25 -6.40 8.36
C VAL A 41 -0.27 -6.34 8.15
N PRO A 42 -0.92 -7.44 7.78
CA PRO A 42 -2.34 -7.41 7.46
C PRO A 42 -3.19 -6.89 8.60
N TRP A 43 -4.26 -6.21 8.27
CA TRP A 43 -5.18 -5.69 9.26
C TRP A 43 -5.70 -6.81 10.17
N SER A 44 -5.98 -7.97 9.58
CA SER A 44 -6.51 -9.09 10.35
C SER A 44 -5.51 -9.65 11.33
N GLN A 45 -4.24 -9.30 11.18
CA GLN A 45 -3.19 -9.74 12.09
C GLN A 45 -2.68 -8.61 12.97
N GLY A 46 -3.50 -7.60 13.15
CA GLY A 46 -3.15 -6.49 14.01
C GLY A 46 -2.40 -5.37 13.36
N GLY A 47 -2.26 -5.39 12.04
CA GLY A 47 -1.60 -4.33 11.33
C GLY A 47 -2.38 -3.04 11.40
N ARG A 48 -1.70 -1.92 11.59
CA ARG A 48 -2.33 -0.63 11.73
C ARG A 48 -2.28 0.16 10.45
N THR A 49 -3.22 1.10 10.33
CA THR A 49 -3.28 2.00 9.18
C THR A 49 -2.42 3.22 9.45
N VAL A 50 -1.10 2.99 9.48
CA VAL A 50 -0.12 4.06 9.74
C VAL A 50 0.92 4.03 8.63
N ASP A 51 1.65 5.13 8.48
CA ASP A 51 2.63 5.25 7.40
C ASP A 51 3.67 4.13 7.43
N GLU A 52 4.09 3.73 8.61
CA GLU A 52 5.12 2.70 8.73
C GLU A 52 4.64 1.33 8.26
N ASN A 53 3.34 1.16 8.18
CA ASN A 53 2.77 -0.12 7.77
C ASN A 53 2.14 -0.04 6.39
N LEU A 54 2.51 0.97 5.62
CA LEU A 54 1.95 1.18 4.28
C LEU A 54 2.99 0.90 3.22
N GLN A 55 2.58 0.11 2.23
CA GLN A 55 3.38 -0.05 1.03
C GLN A 55 2.46 0.13 -0.17
N MET A 56 3.01 0.67 -1.24
CA MET A 56 2.26 0.85 -2.47
C MET A 56 2.60 -0.30 -3.41
N LEU A 57 1.58 -0.94 -3.93
CA LEU A 57 1.73 -2.06 -4.85
C LEU A 57 1.01 -1.75 -6.14
N CYS A 58 1.56 -2.22 -7.26
CA CYS A 58 0.83 -2.12 -8.52
C CYS A 58 -0.37 -3.06 -8.43
N LYS A 59 -1.34 -2.84 -9.30
CA LYS A 59 -2.59 -3.60 -9.21
C LYS A 59 -2.36 -5.09 -9.36
N LYS A 60 -1.41 -5.48 -10.21
CA LYS A 60 -1.11 -6.90 -10.39
C LYS A 60 -0.58 -7.53 -9.12
N CYS A 61 0.42 -6.89 -8.50
CA CYS A 61 1.00 -7.44 -7.27
C CYS A 61 0.00 -7.40 -6.14
N ASN A 62 -0.81 -6.35 -6.09
CA ASN A 62 -1.82 -6.24 -5.05
C ASN A 62 -2.86 -7.36 -5.18
N ASN A 63 -3.27 -7.66 -6.40
CA ASN A 63 -4.22 -8.75 -6.63
C ASN A 63 -3.62 -10.09 -6.24
N GLU A 64 -2.37 -10.32 -6.60
CA GLU A 64 -1.72 -11.58 -6.27
C GLU A 64 -1.55 -11.75 -4.76
N LYS A 65 -1.21 -10.65 -4.09
CA LYS A 65 -1.01 -10.71 -2.65
C LYS A 65 -2.30 -10.89 -1.89
N SER A 66 -3.35 -10.24 -2.33
CA SER A 66 -4.61 -10.26 -1.59
C SER A 66 -5.48 -11.45 -1.95
N ASP A 67 -5.01 -12.23 -2.88
CA ASP A 67 -5.76 -13.41 -3.27
C ASP A 67 -5.63 -14.47 -2.23
N LYS A 68 -6.42 -14.67 -1.59
CA LYS A 68 -6.20 -15.63 -0.67
C LYS A 68 -7.06 -15.82 0.02
#